data_d0e0bdfcaa5a3926fec769312fb1030d
#
_entry.id   d0e0bdfcaa5a3926fec769312fb1030d
#
_cell.length_a   1.000
_cell.length_b   1.000
_cell.length_c   1.000
_cell.angle_alpha   90.00
_cell.angle_beta   90.00
_cell.angle_gamma   90.00
#
_symmetry.space_group_name_H-M   'P 1'
#
loop_
_entity.id
_entity.type
_entity.pdbx_description
1 polymer ?
#
loop_
_entity_poly.entity_id
_entity_poly.type
_entity_poly.pdbx_seq_one_letter_code
_entity_poly.pdbx_strand_id
1 'polypeptide(L)'
;MNNLNNSIYIKDLIEPETFEPLKEHVECDVSIVGGGFTGLSSAIELAEAGLNVIVLEKDYIGYGASGRNGGHLVQGWSSDFYKIRKDIDSKHHKMAWDAGIEAVSIVENRIQKYNIKCDLQMGYVYAALHRRHLNELYEMEKEWSNLGYKNLKILENNDTIKQYVNTNKYVGGLLDTGSGHLHPMKYLQGLAKAAKGLGVKIFENTKVVKRFDNKFPVLITNENFKIKSSNILFCGNAYLESVNTRLMTDKLAPAISSVMATKPLDKKIIKNLIPNNHAVADCNTALNYYRIDYKNRLIFGGSSIYSNISPKDASPGLYKKMLYLFPSLKDIGIEMSWSGRIGITLSRIPHFGQIGENVFFTQGYSGHGVALTALAGKLMAEKILNKTKRFEILSK
;
A
#
# COMPACT_ATOMS: atom_id res chain seq x y z
N MET A 1 -26.58 4.09 6.35
CA MET A 1 -25.15 4.14 5.97
C MET A 1 -25.01 3.46 4.62
N ASN A 2 -24.57 4.21 3.59
CA ASN A 2 -24.50 3.68 2.22
C ASN A 2 -23.47 2.55 2.13
N ASN A 3 -23.91 1.33 1.86
CA ASN A 3 -23.10 0.11 1.68
C ASN A 3 -22.06 0.16 0.55
N LEU A 4 -22.00 1.25 -0.22
CA LEU A 4 -21.09 1.44 -1.35
C LEU A 4 -19.62 1.72 -0.96
N ASN A 5 -19.33 1.94 0.30
CA ASN A 5 -18.01 2.36 0.76
C ASN A 5 -17.17 1.29 1.49
N ASN A 6 -17.69 0.10 1.74
CA ASN A 6 -16.99 -0.94 2.46
C ASN A 6 -16.30 -1.92 1.51
N SER A 7 -15.06 -2.32 1.83
CA SER A 7 -14.42 -3.45 1.16
C SER A 7 -14.88 -4.78 1.78
N ILE A 8 -14.75 -5.87 1.03
CA ILE A 8 -15.01 -7.22 1.55
C ILE A 8 -14.12 -7.54 2.76
N TYR A 9 -12.98 -6.92 2.85
CA TYR A 9 -12.02 -7.10 3.94
C TYR A 9 -12.58 -6.67 5.30
N ILE A 10 -13.37 -5.59 5.33
CA ILE A 10 -14.02 -5.11 6.57
C ILE A 10 -15.11 -6.07 6.98
N LYS A 11 -15.91 -6.58 6.02
CA LYS A 11 -16.95 -7.57 6.25
C LYS A 11 -16.39 -8.88 6.83
N ASP A 12 -15.13 -9.18 6.53
CA ASP A 12 -14.46 -10.42 6.94
C ASP A 12 -13.73 -10.33 8.29
N LEU A 13 -13.64 -9.14 8.88
CA LEU A 13 -13.03 -8.97 10.20
C LEU A 13 -13.91 -9.58 11.28
N ILE A 14 -13.28 -10.30 12.18
CA ILE A 14 -13.87 -10.81 13.42
C ILE A 14 -13.27 -9.97 14.54
N GLU A 15 -14.11 -9.28 15.33
CA GLU A 15 -13.70 -8.45 16.47
C GLU A 15 -12.57 -7.45 16.12
N PRO A 16 -12.80 -6.50 15.20
CA PRO A 16 -11.78 -5.51 14.86
C PRO A 16 -11.43 -4.65 16.07
N GLU A 17 -10.15 -4.27 16.18
CA GLU A 17 -9.73 -3.21 17.10
C GLU A 17 -10.47 -1.91 16.69
N THR A 18 -11.08 -1.26 17.66
CA THR A 18 -11.75 0.04 17.50
C THR A 18 -11.21 1.02 18.52
N PHE A 19 -11.24 2.30 18.20
CA PHE A 19 -10.66 3.35 19.04
C PHE A 19 -11.66 4.48 19.25
N GLU A 20 -11.73 4.96 20.48
CA GLU A 20 -12.60 6.09 20.81
C GLU A 20 -12.16 7.38 20.13
N PRO A 21 -13.08 8.30 19.82
CA PRO A 21 -12.72 9.62 19.34
C PRO A 21 -12.03 10.44 20.44
N LEU A 22 -11.23 11.43 20.01
CA LEU A 22 -10.60 12.36 20.95
C LEU A 22 -11.67 13.22 21.65
N LYS A 23 -11.60 13.30 23.00
CA LYS A 23 -12.59 14.00 23.85
C LYS A 23 -11.98 15.09 24.73
N GLU A 24 -10.68 15.36 24.59
CA GLU A 24 -9.97 16.35 25.42
C GLU A 24 -8.79 16.97 24.65
N HIS A 25 -8.21 18.04 25.20
CA HIS A 25 -6.95 18.59 24.70
C HIS A 25 -5.80 17.70 25.13
N VAL A 26 -4.83 17.44 24.21
CA VAL A 26 -3.72 16.53 24.49
C VAL A 26 -2.39 17.12 24.01
N GLU A 27 -1.30 16.67 24.63
CA GLU A 27 0.08 16.95 24.19
C GLU A 27 0.83 15.64 23.93
N CYS A 28 1.77 15.66 22.97
CA CYS A 28 2.60 14.52 22.63
C CYS A 28 3.92 14.96 21.95
N ASP A 29 4.83 14.03 21.70
CA ASP A 29 6.04 14.32 20.93
C ASP A 29 5.72 14.37 19.43
N VAL A 30 4.92 13.42 18.93
CA VAL A 30 4.54 13.36 17.51
C VAL A 30 3.05 13.10 17.35
N SER A 31 2.37 13.99 16.64
CA SER A 31 1.00 13.78 16.19
C SER A 31 0.99 13.34 14.72
N ILE A 32 0.34 12.20 14.44
CA ILE A 32 0.24 11.60 13.11
C ILE A 32 -1.20 11.73 12.61
N VAL A 33 -1.38 12.30 11.42
CA VAL A 33 -2.69 12.45 10.77
C VAL A 33 -2.87 11.40 9.69
N GLY A 34 -3.76 10.44 9.93
CA GLY A 34 -4.09 9.30 9.07
C GLY A 34 -3.69 7.96 9.67
N GLY A 35 -4.69 7.11 9.95
CA GLY A 35 -4.57 5.77 10.53
C GLY A 35 -4.42 4.65 9.49
N GLY A 36 -3.77 4.93 8.34
CA GLY A 36 -3.42 3.93 7.33
C GLY A 36 -2.09 3.23 7.59
N PHE A 37 -1.65 2.42 6.63
CA PHE A 37 -0.36 1.71 6.73
C PHE A 37 0.81 2.64 7.08
N THR A 38 0.91 3.80 6.44
CA THR A 38 2.00 4.75 6.69
C THR A 38 1.97 5.29 8.11
N GLY A 39 0.81 5.77 8.56
CA GLY A 39 0.68 6.36 9.90
C GLY A 39 0.98 5.36 11.00
N LEU A 40 0.40 4.15 10.92
CA LEU A 40 0.68 3.11 11.90
C LEU A 40 2.12 2.60 11.83
N SER A 41 2.71 2.52 10.62
CA SER A 41 4.12 2.18 10.46
C SER A 41 5.03 3.20 11.13
N SER A 42 4.77 4.50 10.91
CA SER A 42 5.52 5.58 11.56
C SER A 42 5.34 5.57 13.08
N ALA A 43 4.09 5.34 13.54
CA ALA A 43 3.77 5.31 14.97
C ALA A 43 4.53 4.20 15.71
N ILE A 44 4.63 3.01 15.11
CA ILE A 44 5.38 1.89 15.67
C ILE A 44 6.87 2.26 15.80
N GLU A 45 7.51 2.74 14.74
CA GLU A 45 8.94 3.11 14.74
C GLU A 45 9.27 4.20 15.77
N LEU A 46 8.40 5.21 15.90
CA LEU A 46 8.57 6.30 16.84
C LEU A 46 8.32 5.86 18.29
N ALA A 47 7.30 5.04 18.53
CA ALA A 47 7.01 4.50 19.86
C ALA A 47 8.08 3.51 20.33
N GLU A 48 8.63 2.67 19.44
CA GLU A 48 9.79 1.81 19.75
C GLU A 48 11.05 2.61 20.11
N ALA A 49 11.12 3.86 19.63
CA ALA A 49 12.18 4.80 20.03
C ALA A 49 11.88 5.57 21.32
N GLY A 50 10.76 5.29 21.99
CA GLY A 50 10.38 5.87 23.27
C GLY A 50 9.61 7.19 23.19
N LEU A 51 9.15 7.63 22.02
CA LEU A 51 8.37 8.85 21.87
C LEU A 51 6.88 8.62 22.23
N ASN A 52 6.25 9.65 22.79
CA ASN A 52 4.80 9.70 23.00
C ASN A 52 4.11 10.08 21.68
N VAL A 53 3.39 9.13 21.08
CA VAL A 53 2.81 9.25 19.73
C VAL A 53 1.29 9.20 19.80
N ILE A 54 0.64 10.09 19.05
CA ILE A 54 -0.81 10.12 18.86
C ILE A 54 -1.12 9.95 17.37
N VAL A 55 -2.06 9.04 17.05
CA VAL A 55 -2.59 8.87 15.68
C VAL A 55 -4.05 9.37 15.64
N LEU A 56 -4.34 10.22 14.68
CA LEU A 56 -5.66 10.82 14.45
C LEU A 56 -6.21 10.32 13.12
N GLU A 57 -7.29 9.56 13.14
CA GLU A 57 -7.99 9.07 11.96
C GLU A 57 -9.39 9.70 11.87
N LYS A 58 -9.72 10.26 10.71
CA LYS A 58 -11.00 10.97 10.54
C LYS A 58 -12.23 10.06 10.53
N ASP A 59 -12.03 8.82 10.07
CA ASP A 59 -13.08 7.80 9.99
C ASP A 59 -12.69 6.63 10.92
N TYR A 60 -12.43 5.45 10.39
CA TYR A 60 -11.91 4.28 11.12
C TYR A 60 -10.60 3.79 10.51
N ILE A 61 -9.81 3.07 11.28
CA ILE A 61 -8.55 2.49 10.81
C ILE A 61 -8.77 1.65 9.55
N GLY A 62 -8.16 2.08 8.42
CA GLY A 62 -8.29 1.41 7.14
C GLY A 62 -9.45 1.90 6.25
N TYR A 63 -10.12 2.97 6.60
CA TYR A 63 -11.12 3.59 5.73
C TYR A 63 -10.57 3.95 4.35
N GLY A 64 -9.33 4.42 4.28
CA GLY A 64 -8.66 4.81 3.04
C GLY A 64 -8.14 3.63 2.22
N ALA A 65 -7.14 3.91 1.35
CA ALA A 65 -6.54 2.94 0.43
C ALA A 65 -5.94 1.70 1.14
N SER A 66 -5.50 1.85 2.40
CA SER A 66 -4.91 0.74 3.18
C SER A 66 -5.87 -0.41 3.42
N GLY A 67 -7.17 -0.15 3.56
CA GLY A 67 -8.20 -1.19 3.72
C GLY A 67 -8.93 -1.58 2.42
N ARG A 68 -8.48 -1.08 1.25
CA ARG A 68 -9.20 -1.24 -0.02
C ARG A 68 -8.34 -1.77 -1.17
N ASN A 69 -7.05 -1.98 -0.95
CA ASN A 69 -6.09 -2.42 -1.97
C ASN A 69 -6.21 -3.93 -2.27
N GLY A 70 -5.48 -4.40 -3.28
CA GLY A 70 -5.46 -5.81 -3.69
C GLY A 70 -4.71 -6.75 -2.74
N GLY A 71 -3.97 -6.21 -1.77
CA GLY A 71 -3.16 -7.00 -0.84
C GLY A 71 -1.82 -7.46 -1.42
N HIS A 72 -1.38 -6.93 -2.54
CA HIS A 72 -0.10 -7.28 -3.17
C HIS A 72 1.07 -6.64 -2.42
N LEU A 73 1.99 -7.45 -1.96
CA LEU A 73 3.24 -7.08 -1.28
C LEU A 73 4.38 -7.25 -2.27
N VAL A 74 4.86 -6.17 -2.88
CA VAL A 74 5.77 -6.22 -4.03
C VAL A 74 7.08 -5.51 -3.71
N GLN A 75 8.18 -6.09 -4.15
CA GLN A 75 9.54 -5.57 -3.97
C GLN A 75 9.80 -4.32 -4.82
N GLY A 76 10.74 -3.52 -4.35
CA GLY A 76 11.25 -2.37 -5.07
C GLY A 76 10.35 -1.14 -5.01
N TRP A 77 10.61 -0.22 -5.91
CA TRP A 77 9.87 1.03 -6.04
C TRP A 77 8.69 0.87 -6.99
N SER A 78 7.77 1.84 -6.98
CA SER A 78 6.64 1.90 -7.94
C SER A 78 7.03 2.37 -9.35
N SER A 79 8.31 2.50 -9.63
CA SER A 79 8.90 2.82 -10.92
C SER A 79 10.18 2.00 -11.13
N ASP A 80 10.57 1.82 -12.39
CA ASP A 80 11.81 1.13 -12.73
C ASP A 80 13.01 1.85 -12.10
N PHE A 81 13.94 1.10 -11.53
CA PHE A 81 15.05 1.70 -10.79
C PHE A 81 15.96 2.55 -11.68
N TYR A 82 16.12 2.20 -12.95
CA TYR A 82 16.89 3.01 -13.91
C TYR A 82 16.31 4.43 -14.10
N LYS A 83 15.01 4.62 -13.88
CA LYS A 83 14.37 5.96 -13.91
C LYS A 83 14.65 6.72 -12.62
N ILE A 84 14.52 6.04 -11.47
CA ILE A 84 14.73 6.62 -10.14
C ILE A 84 16.16 7.14 -9.99
N ARG A 85 17.15 6.35 -10.39
CA ARG A 85 18.56 6.72 -10.26
C ARG A 85 18.98 7.96 -11.07
N LYS A 86 18.18 8.41 -12.05
CA LYS A 86 18.46 9.65 -12.79
C LYS A 86 18.36 10.90 -11.94
N ASP A 87 17.50 10.87 -10.93
CA ASP A 87 17.23 12.00 -10.04
C ASP A 87 18.05 11.92 -8.74
N ILE A 88 18.89 10.88 -8.59
CA ILE A 88 19.70 10.62 -7.40
C ILE A 88 21.18 10.61 -7.80
N ASP A 89 22.03 11.29 -7.01
CA ASP A 89 23.48 11.25 -7.19
C ASP A 89 24.00 9.79 -7.16
N SER A 90 24.90 9.45 -8.09
CA SER A 90 25.40 8.10 -8.31
C SER A 90 25.98 7.43 -7.04
N LYS A 91 26.61 8.19 -6.16
CA LYS A 91 27.11 7.69 -4.86
C LYS A 91 25.99 7.18 -3.94
N HIS A 92 24.73 7.51 -4.21
CA HIS A 92 23.58 7.12 -3.41
C HIS A 92 22.70 6.05 -4.09
N HIS A 93 23.03 5.60 -5.32
CA HIS A 93 22.24 4.60 -6.05
C HIS A 93 22.06 3.30 -5.26
N LYS A 94 23.16 2.79 -4.65
CA LYS A 94 23.09 1.56 -3.83
C LYS A 94 22.14 1.71 -2.64
N MET A 95 22.22 2.83 -1.93
CA MET A 95 21.35 3.11 -0.79
C MET A 95 19.87 3.21 -1.23
N ALA A 96 19.58 3.89 -2.36
CA ALA A 96 18.21 4.02 -2.88
C ALA A 96 17.65 2.66 -3.36
N TRP A 97 18.48 1.82 -3.97
CA TRP A 97 18.12 0.46 -4.32
C TRP A 97 17.79 -0.38 -3.08
N ASP A 98 18.70 -0.41 -2.11
CA ASP A 98 18.54 -1.18 -0.87
C ASP A 98 17.30 -0.75 -0.09
N ALA A 99 17.00 0.55 -0.07
CA ALA A 99 15.78 1.06 0.55
C ALA A 99 14.51 0.51 -0.11
N GLY A 100 14.46 0.42 -1.45
CA GLY A 100 13.33 -0.18 -2.15
C GLY A 100 13.12 -1.66 -1.82
N ILE A 101 14.22 -2.41 -1.72
CA ILE A 101 14.19 -3.84 -1.35
C ILE A 101 13.87 -4.04 0.15
N GLU A 102 14.32 -3.15 1.02
CA GLU A 102 14.04 -3.18 2.46
C GLU A 102 12.53 -3.13 2.77
N ALA A 103 11.72 -2.53 1.90
CA ALA A 103 10.30 -2.28 2.14
C ALA A 103 9.49 -3.55 2.48
N VAL A 104 9.69 -4.65 1.75
CA VAL A 104 9.02 -5.93 2.03
C VAL A 104 9.54 -6.55 3.30
N SER A 105 10.85 -6.53 3.52
CA SER A 105 11.47 -7.09 4.74
C SER A 105 10.95 -6.39 6.01
N ILE A 106 10.67 -5.09 5.97
CA ILE A 106 10.05 -4.39 7.11
C ILE A 106 8.66 -4.97 7.41
N VAL A 107 7.85 -5.24 6.37
CA VAL A 107 6.52 -5.84 6.54
C VAL A 107 6.62 -7.24 7.14
N GLU A 108 7.49 -8.11 6.59
CA GLU A 108 7.70 -9.47 7.09
C GLU A 108 8.18 -9.48 8.55
N ASN A 109 9.17 -8.64 8.88
CA ASN A 109 9.69 -8.51 10.23
C ASN A 109 8.61 -8.07 11.23
N ARG A 110 7.72 -7.13 10.84
CA ARG A 110 6.61 -6.70 11.70
C ARG A 110 5.57 -7.80 11.89
N ILE A 111 5.23 -8.53 10.80
CA ILE A 111 4.33 -9.69 10.87
C ILE A 111 4.87 -10.71 11.88
N GLN A 112 6.14 -11.01 11.81
CA GLN A 112 6.80 -11.94 12.73
C GLN A 112 6.88 -11.37 14.15
N LYS A 113 7.42 -10.15 14.32
CA LYS A 113 7.66 -9.52 15.63
C LYS A 113 6.38 -9.36 16.45
N TYR A 114 5.28 -8.97 15.80
CA TYR A 114 4.00 -8.72 16.46
C TYR A 114 2.99 -9.85 16.26
N ASN A 115 3.43 -11.00 15.69
CA ASN A 115 2.59 -12.17 15.45
C ASN A 115 1.28 -11.83 14.71
N ILE A 116 1.37 -11.01 13.65
CA ILE A 116 0.20 -10.53 12.90
C ILE A 116 -0.32 -11.64 11.98
N LYS A 117 -1.55 -12.09 12.22
CA LYS A 117 -2.22 -13.11 11.41
C LYS A 117 -2.92 -12.47 10.21
N CYS A 118 -2.20 -12.27 9.10
CA CYS A 118 -2.69 -11.57 7.92
C CYS A 118 -2.65 -12.38 6.63
N ASP A 119 -2.62 -13.70 6.72
CA ASP A 119 -2.63 -14.62 5.57
C ASP A 119 -1.53 -14.30 4.55
N LEU A 120 -0.31 -13.99 5.04
CA LEU A 120 0.85 -13.73 4.19
C LEU A 120 1.19 -14.97 3.37
N GLN A 121 1.29 -14.79 2.05
CA GLN A 121 1.71 -15.81 1.08
C GLN A 121 2.77 -15.22 0.17
N MET A 122 3.96 -15.82 0.14
CA MET A 122 5.03 -15.40 -0.76
C MET A 122 4.89 -16.02 -2.14
N GLY A 123 5.40 -15.33 -3.14
CA GLY A 123 5.34 -15.66 -4.55
C GLY A 123 4.48 -14.67 -5.34
N TYR A 124 5.07 -14.10 -6.38
CA TYR A 124 4.46 -13.11 -7.24
C TYR A 124 4.84 -13.36 -8.69
N VAL A 125 3.89 -13.20 -9.60
CA VAL A 125 4.12 -13.39 -11.04
C VAL A 125 3.83 -12.09 -11.78
N TYR A 126 4.82 -11.55 -12.45
CA TYR A 126 4.66 -10.55 -13.50
C TYR A 126 4.34 -11.26 -14.79
N ALA A 127 3.13 -11.07 -15.34
CA ALA A 127 2.63 -11.84 -16.47
C ALA A 127 2.68 -11.03 -17.77
N ALA A 128 3.40 -11.53 -18.77
CA ALA A 128 3.59 -10.88 -20.06
C ALA A 128 2.46 -11.27 -21.02
N LEU A 129 1.68 -10.29 -21.50
CA LEU A 129 0.64 -10.48 -22.51
C LEU A 129 1.21 -10.49 -23.95
N HIS A 130 2.38 -9.89 -24.15
CA HIS A 130 3.02 -9.72 -25.44
C HIS A 130 4.52 -9.93 -25.34
N ARG A 131 5.19 -10.27 -26.45
CA ARG A 131 6.64 -10.47 -26.49
C ARG A 131 7.43 -9.26 -25.98
N ARG A 132 6.95 -8.05 -26.27
CA ARG A 132 7.55 -6.83 -25.74
C ARG A 132 7.59 -6.81 -24.20
N HIS A 133 6.48 -7.16 -23.54
CA HIS A 133 6.44 -7.25 -22.07
C HIS A 133 7.44 -8.28 -21.54
N LEU A 134 7.55 -9.43 -22.20
CA LEU A 134 8.51 -10.44 -21.78
C LEU A 134 9.97 -9.95 -21.91
N ASN A 135 10.28 -9.21 -22.96
CA ASN A 135 11.60 -8.59 -23.12
C ASN A 135 11.88 -7.55 -22.03
N GLU A 136 10.89 -6.74 -21.65
CA GLU A 136 10.99 -5.79 -20.51
C GLU A 136 11.25 -6.54 -19.19
N LEU A 137 10.66 -7.71 -19.00
CA LEU A 137 10.90 -8.56 -17.81
C LEU A 137 12.31 -9.19 -17.81
N TYR A 138 12.87 -9.54 -18.96
CA TYR A 138 14.28 -9.96 -19.08
C TYR A 138 15.24 -8.83 -18.65
N GLU A 139 14.98 -7.60 -19.11
CA GLU A 139 15.80 -6.45 -18.72
C GLU A 139 15.67 -6.16 -17.20
N MET A 140 14.48 -6.26 -16.65
CA MET A 140 14.24 -6.14 -15.21
C MET A 140 15.01 -7.21 -14.42
N GLU A 141 14.93 -8.48 -14.82
CA GLU A 141 15.65 -9.57 -14.17
C GLU A 141 17.16 -9.32 -14.19
N LYS A 142 17.71 -8.95 -15.34
CA LYS A 142 19.13 -8.65 -15.52
C LYS A 142 19.58 -7.47 -14.65
N GLU A 143 18.81 -6.37 -14.64
CA GLU A 143 19.13 -5.19 -13.82
C GLU A 143 19.13 -5.56 -12.32
N TRP A 144 18.08 -6.23 -11.86
CA TRP A 144 17.92 -6.58 -10.44
C TRP A 144 18.96 -7.60 -9.99
N SER A 145 19.28 -8.59 -10.83
CA SER A 145 20.33 -9.58 -10.57
C SER A 145 21.71 -8.92 -10.45
N ASN A 146 22.02 -7.92 -11.29
CA ASN A 146 23.25 -7.15 -11.23
C ASN A 146 23.32 -6.28 -9.94
N LEU A 147 22.18 -5.85 -9.42
CA LEU A 147 22.07 -5.12 -8.15
C LEU A 147 22.03 -6.05 -6.92
N GLY A 148 22.15 -7.36 -7.14
CA GLY A 148 22.27 -8.36 -6.08
C GLY A 148 20.97 -9.04 -5.65
N TYR A 149 19.81 -8.75 -6.30
CA TYR A 149 18.55 -9.41 -6.01
C TYR A 149 18.48 -10.76 -6.75
N LYS A 150 18.28 -11.87 -6.01
CA LYS A 150 18.39 -13.24 -6.53
C LYS A 150 17.07 -14.01 -6.57
N ASN A 151 15.95 -13.39 -6.24
CA ASN A 151 14.67 -14.07 -6.09
C ASN A 151 13.83 -14.08 -7.38
N LEU A 152 14.43 -13.72 -8.51
CA LEU A 152 13.76 -13.65 -9.82
C LEU A 152 14.03 -14.89 -10.66
N LYS A 153 13.00 -15.35 -11.39
CA LYS A 153 13.09 -16.44 -12.36
C LYS A 153 12.23 -16.14 -13.57
N ILE A 154 12.82 -16.06 -14.76
CA ILE A 154 12.09 -15.90 -16.02
C ILE A 154 11.25 -17.16 -16.31
N LEU A 155 10.01 -16.93 -16.74
CA LEU A 155 9.07 -17.92 -17.28
C LEU A 155 8.98 -17.67 -18.79
N GLU A 156 9.76 -18.41 -19.55
CA GLU A 156 10.14 -18.07 -20.93
C GLU A 156 9.00 -18.11 -21.96
N ASN A 157 7.94 -18.88 -21.66
CA ASN A 157 6.85 -19.14 -22.59
C ASN A 157 5.53 -19.45 -21.89
N ASN A 158 4.48 -19.67 -22.68
CA ASN A 158 3.15 -19.98 -22.17
C ASN A 158 3.12 -21.27 -21.32
N ASP A 159 3.87 -22.30 -21.66
CA ASP A 159 3.84 -23.57 -20.91
C ASP A 159 4.49 -23.41 -19.52
N THR A 160 5.55 -22.64 -19.43
CA THR A 160 6.21 -22.36 -18.15
C THR A 160 5.36 -21.47 -17.23
N ILE A 161 4.71 -20.42 -17.74
CA ILE A 161 3.86 -19.55 -16.93
C ILE A 161 2.56 -20.25 -16.48
N LYS A 162 2.03 -21.18 -17.28
CA LYS A 162 0.84 -21.98 -16.89
C LYS A 162 1.01 -22.78 -15.62
N GLN A 163 2.23 -23.11 -15.23
CA GLN A 163 2.52 -23.76 -13.96
C GLN A 163 2.21 -22.86 -12.74
N TYR A 164 2.06 -21.55 -12.95
CA TYR A 164 1.79 -20.54 -11.93
C TYR A 164 0.44 -19.85 -12.11
N VAL A 165 0.06 -19.58 -13.36
CA VAL A 165 -1.25 -19.01 -13.72
C VAL A 165 -1.72 -19.61 -15.03
N ASN A 166 -2.79 -20.42 -14.97
CA ASN A 166 -3.25 -21.21 -16.07
C ASN A 166 -4.22 -20.44 -16.98
N THR A 167 -3.66 -19.74 -17.96
CA THR A 167 -4.39 -19.07 -19.04
C THR A 167 -3.58 -19.10 -20.33
N ASN A 168 -4.26 -19.09 -21.46
CA ASN A 168 -3.62 -19.00 -22.79
C ASN A 168 -3.29 -17.55 -23.19
N LYS A 169 -3.53 -16.57 -22.33
CA LYS A 169 -3.36 -15.15 -22.67
C LYS A 169 -1.95 -14.63 -22.45
N TYR A 170 -1.16 -15.30 -21.61
CA TYR A 170 0.21 -14.88 -21.30
C TYR A 170 1.22 -15.63 -22.16
N VAL A 171 2.18 -14.92 -22.69
CA VAL A 171 3.27 -15.47 -23.54
C VAL A 171 4.49 -15.88 -22.73
N GLY A 172 4.52 -15.59 -21.44
CA GLY A 172 5.58 -15.82 -20.46
C GLY A 172 5.45 -14.88 -19.29
N GLY A 173 6.47 -14.77 -18.44
CA GLY A 173 6.45 -13.90 -17.27
C GLY A 173 7.74 -13.92 -16.47
N LEU A 174 7.67 -13.36 -15.27
CA LEU A 174 8.74 -13.35 -14.28
C LEU A 174 8.17 -13.73 -12.92
N LEU A 175 8.69 -14.78 -12.31
CA LEU A 175 8.41 -15.16 -10.95
C LEU A 175 9.34 -14.39 -10.02
N ASP A 176 8.78 -13.75 -8.99
CA ASP A 176 9.50 -13.16 -7.86
C ASP A 176 9.10 -13.86 -6.56
N THR A 177 10.03 -14.60 -5.97
CA THR A 177 9.80 -15.32 -4.71
C THR A 177 9.96 -14.44 -3.47
N GLY A 178 10.53 -13.24 -3.61
CA GLY A 178 10.65 -12.26 -2.53
C GLY A 178 9.48 -11.26 -2.44
N SER A 179 8.53 -11.32 -3.36
CA SER A 179 7.25 -10.62 -3.32
C SER A 179 6.11 -11.57 -2.99
N GLY A 180 4.91 -11.05 -2.65
CA GLY A 180 3.78 -11.90 -2.29
C GLY A 180 2.46 -11.16 -2.16
N HIS A 181 1.59 -11.67 -1.31
CA HIS A 181 0.33 -11.01 -0.97
C HIS A 181 -0.11 -11.32 0.47
N LEU A 182 -1.01 -10.49 0.97
CA LEU A 182 -1.58 -10.60 2.30
C LEU A 182 -3.02 -10.10 2.35
N HIS A 183 -3.69 -10.30 3.47
CA HIS A 183 -4.99 -9.69 3.74
C HIS A 183 -4.80 -8.29 4.33
N PRO A 184 -5.08 -7.20 3.57
CA PRO A 184 -4.66 -5.85 3.94
C PRO A 184 -5.27 -5.36 5.26
N MET A 185 -6.55 -5.63 5.51
CA MET A 185 -7.20 -5.21 6.76
C MET A 185 -6.72 -5.99 7.98
N LYS A 186 -6.45 -7.30 7.86
CA LYS A 186 -5.86 -8.07 8.96
C LYS A 186 -4.45 -7.56 9.30
N TYR A 187 -3.65 -7.24 8.28
CA TYR A 187 -2.33 -6.63 8.50
C TYR A 187 -2.45 -5.27 9.19
N LEU A 188 -3.36 -4.41 8.72
CA LEU A 188 -3.56 -3.08 9.29
C LEU A 188 -4.06 -3.14 10.74
N GLN A 189 -5.01 -4.01 11.06
CA GLN A 189 -5.49 -4.24 12.43
C GLN A 189 -4.37 -4.77 13.33
N GLY A 190 -3.52 -5.63 12.80
CA GLY A 190 -2.32 -6.09 13.50
C GLY A 190 -1.34 -4.96 13.83
N LEU A 191 -1.13 -4.04 12.88
CA LEU A 191 -0.31 -2.83 13.11
C LEU A 191 -0.94 -1.92 14.18
N ALA A 192 -2.26 -1.70 14.13
CA ALA A 192 -2.96 -0.88 15.13
C ALA A 192 -2.85 -1.49 16.53
N LYS A 193 -3.01 -2.82 16.64
CA LYS A 193 -2.82 -3.55 17.90
C LYS A 193 -1.38 -3.45 18.41
N ALA A 194 -0.38 -3.58 17.52
CA ALA A 194 1.03 -3.43 17.87
C ALA A 194 1.33 -2.00 18.35
N ALA A 195 0.87 -0.99 17.64
CA ALA A 195 1.02 0.42 18.03
C ALA A 195 0.41 0.70 19.41
N LYS A 196 -0.83 0.24 19.65
CA LYS A 196 -1.51 0.33 20.95
C LYS A 196 -0.70 -0.35 22.07
N GLY A 197 -0.16 -1.55 21.79
CA GLY A 197 0.68 -2.28 22.73
C GLY A 197 2.01 -1.58 23.08
N LEU A 198 2.50 -0.70 22.20
CA LEU A 198 3.64 0.17 22.43
C LEU A 198 3.28 1.52 23.11
N GLY A 199 2.03 1.72 23.51
CA GLY A 199 1.57 2.93 24.17
C GLY A 199 1.11 4.05 23.23
N VAL A 200 1.02 3.81 21.91
CA VAL A 200 0.47 4.79 20.95
C VAL A 200 -1.02 5.02 21.26
N LYS A 201 -1.42 6.29 21.42
CA LYS A 201 -2.82 6.67 21.53
C LYS A 201 -3.41 6.83 20.12
N ILE A 202 -4.43 6.06 19.79
CA ILE A 202 -5.12 6.09 18.50
C ILE A 202 -6.52 6.61 18.70
N PHE A 203 -6.95 7.58 17.88
CA PHE A 203 -8.28 8.17 17.93
C PHE A 203 -8.93 8.06 16.55
N GLU A 204 -10.04 7.34 16.46
CA GLU A 204 -10.91 7.28 15.28
C GLU A 204 -11.98 8.38 15.32
N ASN A 205 -12.70 8.58 14.22
CA ASN A 205 -13.73 9.63 14.10
C ASN A 205 -13.25 11.01 14.54
N THR A 206 -11.94 11.28 14.35
CA THR A 206 -11.25 12.48 14.81
C THR A 206 -10.62 13.21 13.63
N LYS A 207 -11.41 14.07 12.98
CA LYS A 207 -10.99 14.81 11.80
C LYS A 207 -10.19 16.05 12.16
N VAL A 208 -8.95 16.15 11.72
CA VAL A 208 -8.17 17.39 11.81
C VAL A 208 -8.65 18.38 10.76
N VAL A 209 -8.97 19.61 11.18
CA VAL A 209 -9.54 20.63 10.30
C VAL A 209 -8.69 21.89 10.19
N LYS A 210 -7.80 22.15 11.16
CA LYS A 210 -6.87 23.31 11.14
C LYS A 210 -5.50 22.92 11.68
N ARG A 211 -4.49 23.65 11.25
CA ARG A 211 -3.10 23.55 11.68
C ARG A 211 -2.52 24.92 11.94
N PHE A 212 -1.73 25.05 12.98
CA PHE A 212 -0.93 26.24 13.28
C PHE A 212 0.54 25.81 13.39
N ASP A 213 1.38 26.41 12.53
CA ASP A 213 2.81 26.11 12.41
C ASP A 213 3.59 27.04 13.34
N ASN A 214 3.81 26.62 14.57
CA ASN A 214 4.60 27.29 15.59
C ASN A 214 5.80 26.41 15.99
N LYS A 215 6.65 26.90 16.90
CA LYS A 215 7.74 26.09 17.51
C LYS A 215 7.21 24.75 18.05
N PHE A 216 6.01 24.75 18.62
CA PHE A 216 5.24 23.56 18.97
C PHE A 216 3.94 23.60 18.17
N PRO A 217 3.88 22.91 17.04
CA PRO A 217 2.72 22.99 16.15
C PRO A 217 1.45 22.44 16.83
N VAL A 218 0.31 23.00 16.43
CA VAL A 218 -0.99 22.66 16.99
C VAL A 218 -1.95 22.22 15.90
N LEU A 219 -2.58 21.07 16.08
CA LEU A 219 -3.71 20.61 15.28
C LEU A 219 -5.03 20.91 16.02
N ILE A 220 -6.07 21.21 15.25
CA ILE A 220 -7.44 21.40 15.75
C ILE A 220 -8.34 20.37 15.07
N THR A 221 -9.15 19.67 15.86
CA THR A 221 -10.16 18.74 15.36
C THR A 221 -11.47 19.45 15.01
N ASN A 222 -12.37 18.74 14.31
CA ASN A 222 -13.74 19.20 14.04
C ASN A 222 -14.54 19.49 15.32
N GLU A 223 -14.24 18.83 16.44
CA GLU A 223 -14.83 19.05 17.76
C GLU A 223 -14.09 20.13 18.60
N ASN A 224 -13.18 20.90 17.95
CA ASN A 224 -12.37 21.95 18.58
C ASN A 224 -11.35 21.47 19.63
N PHE A 225 -11.04 20.19 19.71
CA PHE A 225 -9.95 19.72 20.57
C PHE A 225 -8.60 20.10 19.94
N LYS A 226 -7.65 20.45 20.81
CA LYS A 226 -6.28 20.86 20.45
C LYS A 226 -5.31 19.70 20.70
N ILE A 227 -4.46 19.44 19.74
CA ILE A 227 -3.34 18.52 19.87
C ILE A 227 -2.07 19.34 19.67
N LYS A 228 -1.30 19.55 20.75
CA LYS A 228 -0.01 20.22 20.70
C LYS A 228 1.09 19.17 20.65
N SER A 229 2.03 19.29 19.71
CA SER A 229 3.10 18.32 19.54
C SER A 229 4.43 18.99 19.22
N SER A 230 5.53 18.27 19.40
CA SER A 230 6.84 18.71 18.92
C SER A 230 6.94 18.58 17.39
N ASN A 231 6.31 17.55 16.84
CA ASN A 231 6.28 17.30 15.40
C ASN A 231 4.90 16.86 14.92
N ILE A 232 4.55 17.20 13.67
CA ILE A 232 3.37 16.70 12.97
C ILE A 232 3.83 15.85 11.79
N LEU A 233 3.18 14.70 11.57
CA LEU A 233 3.37 13.85 10.40
C LEU A 233 2.05 13.59 9.69
N PHE A 234 1.91 14.05 8.44
CA PHE A 234 0.76 13.79 7.59
C PHE A 234 0.95 12.51 6.77
N CYS A 235 0.05 11.55 6.99
CA CYS A 235 0.02 10.23 6.34
C CYS A 235 -1.30 9.93 5.63
N GLY A 236 -2.11 10.94 5.36
CA GLY A 236 -3.46 10.77 4.76
C GLY A 236 -3.46 10.58 3.25
N ASN A 237 -2.32 10.64 2.57
CA ASN A 237 -2.19 10.46 1.13
C ASN A 237 -3.24 11.29 0.36
N ALA A 238 -4.00 10.70 -0.58
CA ALA A 238 -5.03 11.36 -1.37
C ALA A 238 -6.33 11.69 -0.59
N TYR A 239 -6.36 11.49 0.73
CA TYR A 239 -7.52 11.76 1.60
C TYR A 239 -7.35 13.00 2.50
N LEU A 240 -6.22 13.68 2.44
CA LEU A 240 -6.01 14.94 3.14
C LEU A 240 -6.71 16.07 2.38
N GLU A 241 -7.70 16.70 2.99
CA GLU A 241 -8.55 17.71 2.35
C GLU A 241 -8.34 19.11 2.94
N SER A 242 -8.40 19.26 4.25
CA SER A 242 -8.50 20.55 4.94
C SER A 242 -7.17 21.14 5.43
N VAL A 243 -6.13 20.31 5.51
CA VAL A 243 -4.81 20.69 6.06
C VAL A 243 -3.68 20.62 5.03
N ASN A 244 -4.04 20.44 3.77
CA ASN A 244 -3.10 20.39 2.64
C ASN A 244 -2.45 21.76 2.40
N THR A 245 -1.23 21.71 1.90
CA THR A 245 -0.53 22.85 1.33
C THR A 245 -0.27 22.61 -0.17
N ARG A 246 0.05 23.66 -0.93
CA ARG A 246 0.44 23.52 -2.34
C ARG A 246 1.59 22.53 -2.52
N LEU A 247 2.58 22.53 -1.61
CA LEU A 247 3.69 21.59 -1.64
C LEU A 247 3.22 20.11 -1.65
N MET A 248 2.12 19.82 -0.96
CA MET A 248 1.54 18.45 -0.93
C MET A 248 0.66 18.19 -2.16
N THR A 249 -0.16 19.15 -2.57
CA THR A 249 -1.17 18.94 -3.63
C THR A 249 -0.57 18.97 -5.04
N ASP A 250 0.42 19.80 -5.31
CA ASP A 250 0.93 20.02 -6.66
C ASP A 250 1.70 18.81 -7.23
N LYS A 251 2.14 17.91 -6.37
CA LYS A 251 2.86 16.67 -6.78
C LYS A 251 2.01 15.41 -6.68
N LEU A 252 0.71 15.51 -6.35
CA LEU A 252 -0.14 14.35 -6.11
C LEU A 252 -1.40 14.39 -6.99
N ALA A 253 -1.52 13.45 -7.91
CA ALA A 253 -2.73 13.20 -8.67
C ALA A 253 -3.56 12.09 -8.00
N PRO A 254 -4.79 12.34 -7.52
CA PRO A 254 -5.66 11.30 -7.02
C PRO A 254 -6.19 10.45 -8.18
N ALA A 255 -6.23 9.14 -7.98
CA ALA A 255 -6.84 8.19 -8.89
C ALA A 255 -7.71 7.20 -8.11
N ILE A 256 -8.79 6.74 -8.72
CA ILE A 256 -9.64 5.68 -8.19
C ILE A 256 -9.19 4.35 -8.78
N SER A 257 -8.85 3.40 -7.94
CA SER A 257 -8.59 2.01 -8.34
C SER A 257 -9.71 1.12 -7.79
N SER A 258 -10.16 0.18 -8.61
CA SER A 258 -11.30 -0.69 -8.29
C SER A 258 -10.87 -2.15 -8.16
N VAL A 259 -11.54 -2.85 -7.26
CA VAL A 259 -11.31 -4.26 -6.94
C VAL A 259 -12.67 -4.97 -6.84
N MET A 260 -12.72 -6.23 -7.23
CA MET A 260 -13.86 -7.11 -6.99
C MET A 260 -13.42 -8.43 -6.37
N ALA A 261 -14.31 -9.08 -5.65
CA ALA A 261 -14.17 -10.43 -5.16
C ALA A 261 -15.25 -11.31 -5.79
N THR A 262 -14.89 -12.47 -6.29
CA THR A 262 -15.85 -13.50 -6.70
C THR A 262 -16.51 -14.13 -5.47
N LYS A 263 -17.62 -14.85 -5.67
CA LYS A 263 -18.03 -15.88 -4.70
C LYS A 263 -16.90 -16.91 -4.51
N PRO A 264 -16.87 -17.66 -3.39
CA PRO A 264 -15.86 -18.69 -3.17
C PRO A 264 -15.81 -19.69 -4.34
N LEU A 265 -14.60 -20.04 -4.76
CA LEU A 265 -14.32 -21.00 -5.82
C LEU A 265 -14.05 -22.37 -5.22
N ASP A 266 -14.39 -23.43 -5.97
CA ASP A 266 -13.98 -24.78 -5.62
C ASP A 266 -12.45 -24.92 -5.62
N LYS A 267 -11.92 -25.71 -4.69
CA LYS A 267 -10.47 -25.98 -4.59
C LYS A 267 -9.86 -26.55 -5.89
N LYS A 268 -10.64 -27.32 -6.67
CA LYS A 268 -10.20 -27.83 -7.99
C LYS A 268 -10.02 -26.69 -8.98
N ILE A 269 -10.95 -25.73 -8.98
CA ILE A 269 -10.86 -24.53 -9.84
C ILE A 269 -9.63 -23.72 -9.44
N ILE A 270 -9.42 -23.44 -8.15
CA ILE A 270 -8.27 -22.69 -7.65
C ILE A 270 -6.96 -23.33 -8.05
N LYS A 271 -6.82 -24.66 -7.80
CA LYS A 271 -5.62 -25.42 -8.15
C LYS A 271 -5.34 -25.42 -9.64
N ASN A 272 -6.38 -25.30 -10.47
CA ASN A 272 -6.23 -25.17 -11.91
C ASN A 272 -5.93 -23.74 -12.36
N LEU A 273 -6.40 -22.71 -11.64
CA LEU A 273 -6.18 -21.30 -12.02
C LEU A 273 -4.81 -20.78 -11.58
N ILE A 274 -4.49 -20.91 -10.29
CA ILE A 274 -3.27 -20.41 -9.65
C ILE A 274 -2.73 -21.48 -8.71
N PRO A 275 -2.05 -22.53 -9.24
CA PRO A 275 -1.68 -23.73 -8.50
C PRO A 275 -0.92 -23.47 -7.20
N ASN A 276 -0.08 -22.43 -7.19
CA ASN A 276 0.81 -22.12 -6.06
C ASN A 276 0.29 -20.98 -5.18
N ASN A 277 -0.94 -20.50 -5.42
CA ASN A 277 -1.53 -19.37 -4.72
C ASN A 277 -0.66 -18.08 -4.75
N HIS A 278 0.09 -17.86 -5.83
CA HIS A 278 0.87 -16.64 -6.01
C HIS A 278 -0.03 -15.45 -6.37
N ALA A 279 0.37 -14.25 -6.00
CA ALA A 279 -0.22 -13.06 -6.58
C ALA A 279 0.24 -12.90 -8.03
N VAL A 280 -0.61 -12.34 -8.88
CA VAL A 280 -0.31 -12.11 -10.29
C VAL A 280 -0.67 -10.68 -10.66
N ALA A 281 0.21 -10.01 -11.41
CA ALA A 281 -0.13 -8.78 -12.14
C ALA A 281 0.36 -8.87 -13.58
N ASP A 282 -0.45 -8.40 -14.52
CA ASP A 282 0.02 -8.28 -15.91
C ASP A 282 0.84 -7.00 -16.13
N CYS A 283 1.58 -6.96 -17.24
CA CYS A 283 2.47 -5.84 -17.58
C CYS A 283 1.78 -4.72 -18.38
N ASN A 284 0.44 -4.66 -18.39
CA ASN A 284 -0.28 -3.56 -19.03
C ASN A 284 -0.09 -2.23 -18.27
N THR A 285 -0.14 -1.12 -18.98
CA THR A 285 -0.15 0.21 -18.36
C THR A 285 -1.31 0.39 -17.36
N ALA A 286 -2.50 -0.10 -17.73
CA ALA A 286 -3.63 -0.24 -16.82
C ALA A 286 -3.75 -1.71 -16.42
N LEU A 287 -2.82 -2.15 -15.59
CA LEU A 287 -2.62 -3.55 -15.23
C LEU A 287 -3.84 -4.18 -14.58
N ASN A 288 -4.03 -5.46 -14.84
CA ASN A 288 -4.90 -6.30 -14.04
C ASN A 288 -4.04 -7.02 -12.99
N TYR A 289 -4.55 -7.13 -11.79
CA TYR A 289 -3.87 -7.83 -10.70
C TYR A 289 -4.86 -8.67 -9.93
N TYR A 290 -4.43 -9.85 -9.48
CA TYR A 290 -5.32 -10.77 -8.81
C TYR A 290 -4.58 -11.77 -7.94
N ARG A 291 -5.31 -12.36 -7.00
CA ARG A 291 -4.86 -13.42 -6.09
C ARG A 291 -6.06 -14.20 -5.56
N ILE A 292 -5.82 -15.37 -5.00
CA ILE A 292 -6.82 -16.09 -4.21
C ILE A 292 -6.68 -15.65 -2.74
N ASP A 293 -7.81 -15.40 -2.08
CA ASP A 293 -7.82 -15.11 -0.65
C ASP A 293 -8.09 -16.36 0.21
N TYR A 294 -8.00 -16.19 1.52
CA TYR A 294 -8.18 -17.29 2.49
C TYR A 294 -9.59 -17.90 2.50
N LYS A 295 -10.59 -17.23 1.91
CA LYS A 295 -11.96 -17.74 1.70
C LYS A 295 -12.16 -18.33 0.31
N ASN A 296 -11.08 -18.62 -0.41
CA ASN A 296 -11.10 -19.16 -1.77
C ASN A 296 -11.77 -18.24 -2.82
N ARG A 297 -11.80 -16.94 -2.62
CA ARG A 297 -12.31 -15.99 -3.59
C ARG A 297 -11.19 -15.47 -4.47
N LEU A 298 -11.46 -15.28 -5.76
CA LEU A 298 -10.56 -14.53 -6.63
C LEU A 298 -10.77 -13.03 -6.35
N ILE A 299 -9.77 -12.39 -5.75
CA ILE A 299 -9.69 -10.95 -5.63
C ILE A 299 -9.06 -10.42 -6.92
N PHE A 300 -9.80 -9.61 -7.67
CA PHE A 300 -9.39 -9.13 -8.99
C PHE A 300 -9.49 -7.60 -9.03
N GLY A 301 -8.39 -6.94 -9.33
CA GLY A 301 -8.30 -5.49 -9.41
C GLY A 301 -7.78 -4.99 -10.75
N GLY A 302 -7.98 -3.70 -10.99
CA GLY A 302 -7.57 -3.03 -12.22
C GLY A 302 -8.38 -1.75 -12.45
N SER A 303 -8.31 -1.20 -13.67
CA SER A 303 -9.13 -0.05 -14.08
C SER A 303 -8.97 1.18 -13.18
N SER A 304 -7.76 1.74 -13.13
CA SER A 304 -7.54 3.02 -12.46
C SER A 304 -8.09 4.17 -13.30
N ILE A 305 -8.83 5.08 -12.68
CA ILE A 305 -9.43 6.26 -13.30
C ILE A 305 -8.91 7.50 -12.58
N TYR A 306 -8.37 8.47 -13.31
CA TYR A 306 -8.01 9.79 -12.77
C TYR A 306 -9.28 10.61 -12.53
N SER A 307 -9.93 10.39 -11.40
CA SER A 307 -11.17 11.04 -10.99
C SER A 307 -11.26 11.09 -9.47
N ASN A 308 -12.01 12.05 -8.95
CA ASN A 308 -12.39 12.10 -7.54
C ASN A 308 -13.69 11.35 -7.23
N ILE A 309 -14.38 10.84 -8.27
CA ILE A 309 -15.66 10.18 -8.15
C ILE A 309 -15.47 8.67 -8.35
N SER A 310 -15.76 7.89 -7.33
CA SER A 310 -15.76 6.45 -7.41
C SER A 310 -16.96 5.96 -8.27
N PRO A 311 -16.78 4.95 -9.14
CA PRO A 311 -17.90 4.35 -9.86
C PRO A 311 -18.88 3.74 -8.84
N LYS A 312 -20.16 3.82 -9.15
CA LYS A 312 -21.21 3.18 -8.32
C LYS A 312 -21.03 1.67 -8.25
N ASP A 313 -20.66 1.07 -9.38
CA ASP A 313 -20.28 -0.34 -9.50
C ASP A 313 -19.18 -0.48 -10.54
N ALA A 314 -18.04 -1.05 -10.12
CA ALA A 314 -16.90 -1.33 -10.98
C ALA A 314 -16.90 -2.79 -11.49
N SER A 315 -17.79 -3.64 -10.96
CA SER A 315 -17.77 -5.08 -11.24
C SER A 315 -17.95 -5.44 -12.72
N PRO A 316 -18.81 -4.79 -13.54
CA PRO A 316 -18.98 -5.20 -14.94
C PRO A 316 -17.68 -5.11 -15.76
N GLY A 317 -16.94 -4.01 -15.58
CA GLY A 317 -15.66 -3.81 -16.28
C GLY A 317 -14.58 -4.79 -15.83
N LEU A 318 -14.47 -5.03 -14.53
CA LEU A 318 -13.52 -5.98 -13.95
C LEU A 318 -13.90 -7.42 -14.30
N TYR A 319 -15.18 -7.76 -14.28
CA TYR A 319 -15.69 -9.07 -14.67
C TYR A 319 -15.34 -9.41 -16.11
N LYS A 320 -15.56 -8.46 -17.05
CA LYS A 320 -15.16 -8.64 -18.46
C LYS A 320 -13.67 -8.92 -18.61
N LYS A 321 -12.81 -8.21 -17.87
CA LYS A 321 -11.35 -8.44 -17.86
C LYS A 321 -10.98 -9.79 -17.26
N MET A 322 -11.63 -10.18 -16.17
CA MET A 322 -11.46 -11.49 -15.55
C MET A 322 -11.82 -12.62 -16.54
N LEU A 323 -12.98 -12.53 -17.22
CA LEU A 323 -13.39 -13.52 -18.21
C LEU A 323 -12.49 -13.58 -19.44
N TYR A 324 -11.87 -12.47 -19.83
CA TYR A 324 -10.86 -12.48 -20.89
C TYR A 324 -9.65 -13.36 -20.53
N LEU A 325 -9.23 -13.33 -19.26
CA LEU A 325 -8.15 -14.17 -18.77
C LEU A 325 -8.62 -15.60 -18.44
N PHE A 326 -9.79 -15.74 -17.84
CA PHE A 326 -10.32 -16.99 -17.30
C PHE A 326 -11.77 -17.24 -17.77
N PRO A 327 -12.00 -17.64 -19.03
CA PRO A 327 -13.36 -17.88 -19.55
C PRO A 327 -14.13 -18.94 -18.77
N SER A 328 -13.45 -19.86 -18.09
CA SER A 328 -14.06 -20.89 -17.24
C SER A 328 -14.81 -20.35 -16.02
N LEU A 329 -14.61 -19.07 -15.67
CA LEU A 329 -15.29 -18.43 -14.54
C LEU A 329 -16.60 -17.73 -14.91
N LYS A 330 -17.14 -17.95 -16.12
CA LYS A 330 -18.36 -17.25 -16.64
C LYS A 330 -19.58 -17.39 -15.74
N ASP A 331 -19.72 -18.50 -15.02
CA ASP A 331 -20.85 -18.81 -14.17
C ASP A 331 -20.61 -18.47 -12.67
N ILE A 332 -19.43 -17.93 -12.38
CA ILE A 332 -19.06 -17.52 -11.02
C ILE A 332 -19.60 -16.12 -10.74
N GLY A 333 -20.44 -16.00 -9.73
CA GLY A 333 -20.99 -14.72 -9.27
C GLY A 333 -19.94 -13.84 -8.61
N ILE A 334 -20.18 -12.53 -8.64
CA ILE A 334 -19.40 -11.54 -7.87
C ILE A 334 -20.05 -11.42 -6.47
N GLU A 335 -19.25 -11.48 -5.43
CA GLU A 335 -19.70 -11.26 -4.06
C GLU A 335 -19.74 -9.78 -3.72
N MET A 336 -18.71 -9.02 -4.12
CA MET A 336 -18.60 -7.59 -3.85
C MET A 336 -17.61 -6.92 -4.81
N SER A 337 -17.87 -5.64 -5.11
CA SER A 337 -16.89 -4.73 -5.70
C SER A 337 -16.74 -3.48 -4.84
N TRP A 338 -15.55 -2.90 -4.84
CA TRP A 338 -15.23 -1.66 -4.11
C TRP A 338 -14.14 -0.88 -4.83
N SER A 339 -14.00 0.37 -4.42
CA SER A 339 -12.96 1.25 -4.95
C SER A 339 -12.21 1.94 -3.82
N GLY A 340 -10.97 2.34 -4.09
CA GLY A 340 -10.15 3.13 -3.20
C GLY A 340 -9.45 4.27 -3.94
N ARG A 341 -9.30 5.40 -3.28
CA ARG A 341 -8.54 6.54 -3.81
C ARG A 341 -7.05 6.34 -3.52
N ILE A 342 -6.23 6.36 -4.54
CA ILE A 342 -4.77 6.27 -4.42
C ILE A 342 -4.13 7.58 -4.85
N GLY A 343 -3.00 7.93 -4.25
CA GLY A 343 -2.16 9.05 -4.67
C GLY A 343 -1.12 8.59 -5.67
N ILE A 344 -1.04 9.27 -6.81
CA ILE A 344 -0.07 9.03 -7.87
C ILE A 344 0.80 10.26 -8.00
N THR A 345 2.11 10.10 -7.95
CA THR A 345 3.10 11.13 -8.30
C THR A 345 3.50 11.03 -9.77
N LEU A 346 3.95 12.10 -10.36
CA LEU A 346 4.39 12.10 -11.76
C LEU A 346 5.59 11.16 -11.98
N SER A 347 6.54 11.16 -11.06
CA SER A 347 7.72 10.26 -11.08
C SER A 347 7.42 8.82 -10.68
N ARG A 348 6.22 8.54 -10.14
CA ARG A 348 5.84 7.27 -9.50
C ARG A 348 6.61 6.96 -8.21
N ILE A 349 7.53 7.81 -7.77
CA ILE A 349 8.25 7.68 -6.50
C ILE A 349 7.40 8.32 -5.39
N PRO A 350 7.34 7.74 -4.18
CA PRO A 350 6.67 8.38 -3.06
C PRO A 350 7.22 9.78 -2.80
N HIS A 351 6.34 10.72 -2.54
CA HIS A 351 6.70 12.11 -2.23
C HIS A 351 6.88 12.25 -0.72
N PHE A 352 8.12 12.39 -0.30
CA PHE A 352 8.53 12.73 1.06
C PHE A 352 8.76 14.23 1.15
N GLY A 353 8.26 14.89 2.19
CA GLY A 353 8.43 16.32 2.32
C GLY A 353 8.42 16.84 3.76
N GLN A 354 8.90 18.06 3.90
CA GLN A 354 8.96 18.82 5.14
C GLN A 354 8.44 20.23 4.90
N ILE A 355 7.66 20.76 5.83
CA ILE A 355 7.10 22.12 5.83
C ILE A 355 7.61 22.80 7.10
N GLY A 356 8.42 23.87 6.95
CA GLY A 356 9.11 24.46 8.09
C GLY A 356 10.03 23.46 8.78
N GLU A 357 10.13 23.50 10.11
CA GLU A 357 11.05 22.67 10.87
C GLU A 357 10.40 21.35 11.36
N ASN A 358 9.11 21.39 11.74
CA ASN A 358 8.47 20.38 12.58
C ASN A 358 7.25 19.70 11.92
N VAL A 359 6.99 19.96 10.64
CA VAL A 359 5.85 19.35 9.94
C VAL A 359 6.37 18.54 8.77
N PHE A 360 5.99 17.27 8.76
CA PHE A 360 6.44 16.29 7.77
C PHE A 360 5.24 15.68 7.05
N PHE A 361 5.46 15.14 5.86
CA PHE A 361 4.44 14.38 5.15
C PHE A 361 5.05 13.33 4.23
N THR A 362 4.28 12.29 3.96
CA THR A 362 4.60 11.29 2.95
C THR A 362 3.34 10.80 2.26
N GLN A 363 3.40 10.69 0.92
CA GLN A 363 2.26 10.42 0.06
C GLN A 363 2.68 9.90 -1.31
N GLY A 364 1.70 9.49 -2.16
CA GLY A 364 1.96 9.22 -3.58
C GLY A 364 2.66 7.90 -3.87
N TYR A 365 2.19 6.81 -3.26
CA TYR A 365 2.78 5.46 -3.45
C TYR A 365 2.46 4.82 -4.79
N SER A 366 1.67 5.47 -5.63
CA SER A 366 1.43 5.14 -7.05
C SER A 366 1.04 3.67 -7.31
N GLY A 367 0.26 3.06 -6.38
CA GLY A 367 -0.19 1.67 -6.47
C GLY A 367 0.71 0.64 -5.77
N HIS A 368 1.91 1.01 -5.30
CA HIS A 368 2.90 0.12 -4.65
C HIS A 368 2.90 0.23 -3.11
N GLY A 369 1.79 0.67 -2.53
CA GLY A 369 1.73 1.15 -1.14
C GLY A 369 1.85 0.09 -0.06
N VAL A 370 1.59 -1.20 -0.30
CA VAL A 370 1.60 -2.19 0.79
C VAL A 370 3.00 -2.32 1.41
N ALA A 371 4.04 -2.37 0.59
CA ALA A 371 5.43 -2.41 1.05
C ALA A 371 5.98 -1.00 1.32
N LEU A 372 5.87 -0.07 0.36
CA LEU A 372 6.53 1.24 0.44
C LEU A 372 6.03 2.12 1.59
N THR A 373 4.82 1.92 2.10
CA THR A 373 4.34 2.64 3.30
C THR A 373 5.08 2.22 4.56
N ALA A 374 5.57 0.98 4.63
CA ALA A 374 6.37 0.51 5.75
C ALA A 374 7.75 1.16 5.74
N LEU A 375 8.41 1.22 4.57
CA LEU A 375 9.64 1.98 4.37
C LEU A 375 9.44 3.47 4.68
N ALA A 376 8.36 4.07 4.17
CA ALA A 376 8.05 5.48 4.41
C ALA A 376 7.91 5.78 5.91
N GLY A 377 7.22 4.91 6.65
CA GLY A 377 7.10 5.04 8.10
C GLY A 377 8.46 5.05 8.81
N LYS A 378 9.36 4.14 8.40
CA LYS A 378 10.72 4.08 8.93
C LYS A 378 11.54 5.32 8.58
N LEU A 379 11.51 5.77 7.31
CA LEU A 379 12.23 6.98 6.88
C LEU A 379 11.76 8.24 7.62
N MET A 380 10.45 8.38 7.84
CA MET A 380 9.89 9.50 8.60
C MET A 380 10.33 9.46 10.06
N ALA A 381 10.33 8.29 10.68
CA ALA A 381 10.82 8.12 12.04
C ALA A 381 12.33 8.43 12.13
N GLU A 382 13.15 7.93 11.21
CA GLU A 382 14.58 8.24 11.14
C GLU A 382 14.83 9.75 11.00
N LYS A 383 14.01 10.46 10.19
CA LYS A 383 14.11 11.91 10.03
C LYS A 383 13.76 12.66 11.31
N ILE A 384 12.65 12.34 11.95
CA ILE A 384 12.19 12.97 13.19
C ILE A 384 13.21 12.72 14.33
N LEU A 385 13.82 11.53 14.36
CA LEU A 385 14.85 11.15 15.34
C LEU A 385 16.25 11.63 14.98
N ASN A 386 16.45 12.30 13.85
CA ASN A 386 17.75 12.74 13.32
C ASN A 386 18.79 11.60 13.20
N LYS A 387 18.35 10.38 12.85
CA LYS A 387 19.21 9.19 12.81
C LYS A 387 20.01 9.01 11.52
N THR A 388 19.42 9.40 10.37
CA THR A 388 20.05 9.18 9.06
C THR A 388 19.77 10.32 8.09
N LYS A 389 20.55 10.35 6.98
CA LYS A 389 20.33 11.28 5.87
C LYS A 389 19.52 10.68 4.71
N ARG A 390 18.94 9.48 4.88
CA ARG A 390 18.18 8.81 3.81
C ARG A 390 16.99 9.64 3.34
N PHE A 391 16.31 10.30 4.26
CA PHE A 391 15.22 11.23 3.95
C PHE A 391 15.66 12.33 2.97
N GLU A 392 16.77 13.03 3.24
CA GLU A 392 17.25 14.14 2.42
C GLU A 392 17.62 13.71 1.00
N ILE A 393 18.02 12.45 0.83
CA ILE A 393 18.38 11.89 -0.48
C ILE A 393 17.12 11.47 -1.26
N LEU A 394 16.16 10.88 -0.58
CA LEU A 394 14.94 10.33 -1.21
C LEU A 394 13.80 11.34 -1.32
N SER A 395 13.90 12.51 -0.67
CA SER A 395 12.88 13.58 -0.70
C SER A 395 13.07 14.61 -1.83
N LYS A 396 14.03 14.42 -2.70
CA LYS A 396 14.37 15.35 -3.80
C LYS A 396 13.39 15.30 -4.96
#